data_b305eeda60a815ddec47e0cd4c7ce30e
#
_entry.id   b305eeda60a815ddec47e0cd4c7ce30e
#
_cell.length_a   1.000
_cell.length_b   1.000
_cell.length_c   1.000
_cell.angle_alpha   90.00
_cell.angle_beta   90.00
_cell.angle_gamma   90.00
#
_symmetry.space_group_name_H-M   'P 1'
#
loop_
_entity.id
_entity.type
_entity.pdbx_description
1 polymer ?
#
loop_
_entity_poly.entity_id
_entity_poly.type
_entity_poly.pdbx_seq_one_letter_code
_entity_poly.pdbx_strand_id
1 'polypeptide(L)'
;MHEYPILFAFGLTLFAGLSTGIGSALAFFANRTNTKFLSLSMGFSAGVMIYVSMVEIFVKAKDSLIAALGTVDGNWATVGGFFGGIAVIAIIDKLVPSADNPHEMRKVEDLPASGSGPDYDRLYRTGLFSAIAIAIHNFPEGLATFLSAIQDPMLGIPIAVAIAIHNIPEGIAVSIPVFYATNNRKKAFLLSFGSGLAEPLGALIGYFILQHFFSDVLFGVVFASVAGIMVFISLDELLPGAREYGEHHLSIYGLIAGMVVMAVSLLLFV
;
A
#
# COMPACT_ATOMS: atom_id res chain seq x y z
N MET A 1 4.68 23.77 -18.68
CA MET A 1 4.18 23.11 -17.46
C MET A 1 4.85 23.83 -16.28
N HIS A 2 4.06 24.33 -15.34
CA HIS A 2 4.62 25.05 -14.19
C HIS A 2 5.31 24.03 -13.25
N GLU A 3 6.54 24.31 -12.82
CA GLU A 3 7.32 23.42 -11.92
C GLU A 3 6.66 23.22 -10.54
N TYR A 4 5.86 24.17 -10.07
CA TYR A 4 5.16 24.13 -8.79
C TYR A 4 4.27 22.91 -8.57
N PRO A 5 3.43 22.47 -9.53
CA PRO A 5 2.60 21.29 -9.36
C PRO A 5 3.41 19.99 -9.17
N ILE A 6 4.55 19.88 -9.86
CA ILE A 6 5.41 18.68 -9.80
C ILE A 6 6.07 18.55 -8.44
N LEU A 7 6.66 19.63 -7.93
CA LEU A 7 7.29 19.65 -6.60
C LEU A 7 6.27 19.42 -5.50
N PHE A 8 5.08 19.98 -5.62
CA PHE A 8 4.00 19.76 -4.67
C PHE A 8 3.55 18.30 -4.67
N ALA A 9 3.28 17.72 -5.83
CA ALA A 9 2.87 16.34 -5.98
C ALA A 9 3.95 15.38 -5.44
N PHE A 10 5.21 15.65 -5.76
CA PHE A 10 6.33 14.88 -5.21
C PHE A 10 6.45 15.03 -3.70
N GLY A 11 6.24 16.23 -3.16
CA GLY A 11 6.21 16.49 -1.71
C GLY A 11 5.13 15.70 -0.99
N LEU A 12 3.92 15.60 -1.55
CA LEU A 12 2.84 14.78 -1.02
C LEU A 12 3.18 13.29 -1.03
N THR A 13 3.73 12.79 -2.13
CA THR A 13 4.15 11.38 -2.24
C THR A 13 5.29 11.07 -1.27
N LEU A 14 6.26 11.97 -1.13
CA LEU A 14 7.34 11.84 -0.16
C LEU A 14 6.81 11.82 1.27
N PHE A 15 5.85 12.69 1.60
CA PHE A 15 5.19 12.71 2.91
C PHE A 15 4.49 11.37 3.20
N ALA A 16 3.78 10.81 2.23
CA ALA A 16 3.11 9.51 2.35
C ALA A 16 4.15 8.40 2.62
N GLY A 17 5.19 8.27 1.81
CA GLY A 17 6.22 7.25 1.97
C GLY A 17 7.04 7.38 3.27
N LEU A 18 7.30 8.61 3.73
CA LEU A 18 7.99 8.83 5.01
C LEU A 18 7.17 8.36 6.22
N SER A 19 5.84 8.29 6.12
CA SER A 19 4.97 7.86 7.22
C SER A 19 5.17 6.38 7.59
N THR A 20 5.63 5.53 6.66
CA THR A 20 6.09 4.16 6.94
C THR A 20 7.18 4.15 8.01
N GLY A 21 8.09 5.15 7.97
CA GLY A 21 9.11 5.34 9.00
C GLY A 21 8.55 5.67 10.38
N ILE A 22 7.41 6.36 10.46
CA ILE A 22 6.72 6.63 11.74
C ILE A 22 6.26 5.32 12.33
N GLY A 23 5.61 4.44 11.56
CA GLY A 23 5.20 3.11 11.97
C GLY A 23 6.38 2.27 12.49
N SER A 24 7.49 2.29 11.77
CA SER A 24 8.72 1.61 12.16
C SER A 24 9.28 2.13 13.49
N ALA A 25 9.25 3.42 13.71
CA ALA A 25 9.72 4.02 14.97
C ALA A 25 8.78 3.64 16.14
N LEU A 26 7.47 3.66 15.95
CA LEU A 26 6.49 3.28 16.97
C LEU A 26 6.66 1.82 17.43
N ALA A 27 7.00 0.90 16.53
CA ALA A 27 7.24 -0.49 16.85
C ALA A 27 8.35 -0.69 17.91
N PHE A 28 9.33 0.21 18.01
CA PHE A 28 10.43 0.12 18.98
C PHE A 28 10.04 0.50 20.41
N PHE A 29 8.94 1.21 20.58
CA PHE A 29 8.42 1.57 21.90
C PHE A 29 7.42 0.54 22.43
N ALA A 30 6.98 -0.40 21.60
CA ALA A 30 6.10 -1.47 22.01
C ALA A 30 6.86 -2.54 22.80
N ASN A 31 6.52 -2.72 24.08
CA ASN A 31 7.12 -3.77 24.95
C ASN A 31 6.56 -5.17 24.65
N ARG A 32 5.41 -5.26 23.97
CA ARG A 32 4.76 -6.50 23.53
C ARG A 32 3.98 -6.24 22.24
N THR A 33 3.89 -7.23 21.38
CA THR A 33 3.03 -7.17 20.20
C THR A 33 1.56 -7.11 20.66
N ASN A 34 0.91 -5.98 20.41
CA ASN A 34 -0.53 -5.86 20.62
C ASN A 34 -1.24 -6.37 19.36
N THR A 35 -1.58 -7.66 19.35
CA THR A 35 -2.21 -8.31 18.20
C THR A 35 -3.57 -7.70 17.85
N LYS A 36 -4.32 -7.21 18.85
CA LYS A 36 -5.60 -6.50 18.62
C LYS A 36 -5.38 -5.18 17.90
N PHE A 37 -4.39 -4.42 18.31
CA PHE A 37 -4.02 -3.18 17.62
C PHE A 37 -3.56 -3.45 16.19
N LEU A 38 -2.76 -4.48 15.98
CA LEU A 38 -2.25 -4.86 14.66
C LEU A 38 -3.39 -5.31 13.73
N SER A 39 -4.29 -6.18 14.23
CA SER A 39 -5.50 -6.59 13.50
C SER A 39 -6.39 -5.41 13.09
N LEU A 40 -6.66 -4.50 14.03
CA LEU A 40 -7.45 -3.31 13.76
C LEU A 40 -6.77 -2.41 12.72
N SER A 41 -5.46 -2.19 12.85
CA SER A 41 -4.69 -1.30 11.98
C SER A 41 -4.56 -1.84 10.56
N MET A 42 -4.30 -3.15 10.40
CA MET A 42 -4.24 -3.77 9.07
C MET A 42 -5.62 -3.81 8.40
N GLY A 43 -6.68 -4.11 9.17
CA GLY A 43 -8.04 -3.97 8.68
C GLY A 43 -8.35 -2.54 8.24
N PHE A 44 -7.94 -1.55 9.03
CA PHE A 44 -8.09 -0.13 8.70
C PHE A 44 -7.37 0.24 7.40
N SER A 45 -6.12 -0.19 7.23
CA SER A 45 -5.34 -0.01 6.00
C SER A 45 -6.08 -0.59 4.79
N ALA A 46 -6.52 -1.86 4.87
CA ALA A 46 -7.32 -2.49 3.81
C ALA A 46 -8.59 -1.69 3.47
N GLY A 47 -9.28 -1.16 4.49
CA GLY A 47 -10.48 -0.35 4.31
C GLY A 47 -10.24 0.96 3.57
N VAL A 48 -9.18 1.68 3.94
CA VAL A 48 -8.74 2.90 3.26
C VAL A 48 -8.45 2.60 1.79
N MET A 49 -7.61 1.58 1.53
CA MET A 49 -7.19 1.21 0.19
C MET A 49 -8.35 0.77 -0.70
N ILE A 50 -9.25 -0.10 -0.22
CA ILE A 50 -10.43 -0.54 -0.98
C ILE A 50 -11.32 0.65 -1.32
N TYR A 51 -11.57 1.53 -0.35
CA TYR A 51 -12.47 2.67 -0.56
C TYR A 51 -11.89 3.64 -1.58
N VAL A 52 -10.64 4.08 -1.41
CA VAL A 52 -10.02 5.04 -2.35
C VAL A 52 -9.89 4.44 -3.75
N SER A 53 -9.54 3.16 -3.85
CA SER A 53 -9.39 2.48 -5.15
C SER A 53 -10.70 2.43 -5.92
N MET A 54 -11.81 2.10 -5.27
CA MET A 54 -13.09 1.90 -5.94
C MET A 54 -13.89 3.19 -6.12
N VAL A 55 -13.81 4.11 -5.17
CA VAL A 55 -14.65 5.32 -5.15
C VAL A 55 -13.96 6.50 -5.83
N GLU A 56 -12.64 6.55 -5.79
CA GLU A 56 -11.88 7.68 -6.34
C GLU A 56 -11.04 7.26 -7.56
N ILE A 57 -10.06 6.38 -7.40
CA ILE A 57 -9.08 6.06 -8.45
C ILE A 57 -9.77 5.40 -9.65
N PHE A 58 -10.61 4.39 -9.42
CA PHE A 58 -11.34 3.69 -10.49
C PHE A 58 -12.32 4.62 -11.22
N VAL A 59 -13.02 5.49 -10.49
CA VAL A 59 -13.97 6.45 -11.08
C VAL A 59 -13.23 7.46 -11.94
N LYS A 60 -12.13 8.04 -11.47
CA LYS A 60 -11.30 8.97 -12.25
C LYS A 60 -10.70 8.30 -13.50
N ALA A 61 -10.24 7.06 -13.37
CA ALA A 61 -9.79 6.28 -14.53
C ALA A 61 -10.88 6.12 -15.59
N LYS A 62 -12.07 5.74 -15.13
CA LYS A 62 -13.24 5.57 -16.01
C LYS A 62 -13.63 6.87 -16.72
N ASP A 63 -13.71 7.98 -15.99
CA ASP A 63 -14.09 9.27 -16.54
C ASP A 63 -13.07 9.74 -17.58
N SER A 64 -11.78 9.59 -17.30
CA SER A 64 -10.70 9.91 -18.24
C SER A 64 -10.78 9.05 -19.53
N LEU A 65 -10.99 7.73 -19.38
CA LEU A 65 -11.07 6.81 -20.51
C LEU A 65 -12.34 7.02 -21.34
N ILE A 66 -13.49 7.30 -20.70
CA ILE A 66 -14.73 7.63 -21.43
C ILE A 66 -14.58 8.93 -22.19
N ALA A 67 -13.96 9.94 -21.60
CA ALA A 67 -13.71 11.21 -22.29
C ALA A 67 -12.80 11.05 -23.51
N ALA A 68 -11.79 10.18 -23.41
CA ALA A 68 -10.81 9.98 -24.49
C ALA A 68 -11.28 9.00 -25.58
N LEU A 69 -12.01 7.94 -25.23
CA LEU A 69 -12.35 6.82 -26.13
C LEU A 69 -13.85 6.68 -26.43
N GLY A 70 -14.68 7.47 -25.76
CA GLY A 70 -16.13 7.30 -25.80
C GLY A 70 -16.65 6.26 -24.81
N THR A 71 -17.97 6.23 -24.62
CA THR A 71 -18.59 5.47 -23.51
C THR A 71 -18.33 3.96 -23.58
N VAL A 72 -18.39 3.34 -24.75
CA VAL A 72 -18.24 1.88 -24.86
C VAL A 72 -16.80 1.47 -24.65
N ASP A 73 -15.88 2.00 -25.46
CA ASP A 73 -14.47 1.63 -25.43
C ASP A 73 -13.80 2.06 -24.12
N GLY A 74 -14.18 3.24 -23.60
CA GLY A 74 -13.69 3.73 -22.31
C GLY A 74 -14.06 2.81 -21.14
N ASN A 75 -15.30 2.29 -21.09
CA ASN A 75 -15.68 1.31 -20.06
C ASN A 75 -14.92 -0.02 -20.20
N TRP A 76 -14.76 -0.53 -21.44
CA TRP A 76 -13.97 -1.75 -21.66
C TRP A 76 -12.50 -1.56 -21.28
N ALA A 77 -11.90 -0.42 -21.62
CA ALA A 77 -10.52 -0.09 -21.26
C ALA A 77 -10.36 0.02 -19.74
N THR A 78 -11.33 0.61 -19.03
CA THR A 78 -11.31 0.73 -17.57
C THR A 78 -11.32 -0.65 -16.90
N VAL A 79 -12.26 -1.50 -17.31
CA VAL A 79 -12.38 -2.88 -16.78
C VAL A 79 -11.13 -3.69 -17.14
N GLY A 80 -10.66 -3.58 -18.39
CA GLY A 80 -9.43 -4.23 -18.83
C GLY A 80 -8.19 -3.79 -18.05
N GLY A 81 -8.05 -2.47 -17.80
CA GLY A 81 -6.98 -1.92 -16.98
C GLY A 81 -7.02 -2.43 -15.54
N PHE A 82 -8.20 -2.39 -14.91
CA PHE A 82 -8.40 -2.85 -13.53
C PHE A 82 -8.02 -4.33 -13.35
N PHE A 83 -8.60 -5.22 -14.14
CA PHE A 83 -8.27 -6.64 -14.05
C PHE A 83 -6.87 -6.96 -14.58
N GLY A 84 -6.34 -6.15 -15.50
CA GLY A 84 -4.94 -6.21 -15.92
C GLY A 84 -3.98 -5.93 -14.79
N GLY A 85 -4.28 -4.90 -13.96
CA GLY A 85 -3.53 -4.60 -12.74
C GLY A 85 -3.56 -5.75 -11.74
N ILE A 86 -4.74 -6.32 -11.48
CA ILE A 86 -4.88 -7.52 -10.64
C ILE A 86 -4.03 -8.67 -11.18
N ALA A 87 -4.08 -8.93 -12.47
CA ALA A 87 -3.31 -10.02 -13.08
C ALA A 87 -1.80 -9.80 -12.96
N VAL A 88 -1.32 -8.56 -13.13
CA VAL A 88 0.09 -8.22 -13.00
C VAL A 88 0.59 -8.49 -11.57
N ILE A 89 -0.12 -7.97 -10.56
CA ILE A 89 0.31 -8.16 -9.18
C ILE A 89 0.19 -9.63 -8.74
N ALA A 90 -0.85 -10.35 -9.15
CA ALA A 90 -1.02 -11.78 -8.87
C ALA A 90 0.09 -12.64 -9.52
N ILE A 91 0.60 -12.24 -10.70
CA ILE A 91 1.74 -12.89 -11.33
C ILE A 91 3.02 -12.60 -10.55
N ILE A 92 3.23 -11.35 -10.15
CA ILE A 92 4.40 -10.95 -9.34
C ILE A 92 4.40 -11.73 -8.02
N ASP A 93 3.26 -11.79 -7.34
CA ASP A 93 3.10 -12.55 -6.09
C ASP A 93 3.44 -14.04 -6.28
N LYS A 94 2.92 -14.65 -7.34
CA LYS A 94 3.20 -16.06 -7.65
C LYS A 94 4.67 -16.34 -7.99
N LEU A 95 5.42 -15.34 -8.43
CA LEU A 95 6.85 -15.47 -8.73
C LEU A 95 7.72 -15.38 -7.45
N VAL A 96 7.15 -14.88 -6.36
CA VAL A 96 7.81 -14.90 -5.04
C VAL A 96 7.77 -16.34 -4.51
N PRO A 97 8.92 -16.94 -4.09
CA PRO A 97 8.94 -18.33 -3.62
C PRO A 97 8.03 -18.56 -2.42
N SER A 98 7.13 -19.56 -2.50
CA SER A 98 6.14 -19.87 -1.47
C SER A 98 6.73 -20.27 -0.10
N ALA A 99 7.95 -20.80 -0.08
CA ALA A 99 8.67 -21.11 1.16
C ALA A 99 9.01 -19.87 2.01
N ASP A 100 9.07 -18.72 1.36
CA ASP A 100 9.43 -17.42 1.91
C ASP A 100 8.34 -16.37 1.61
N ASN A 101 7.11 -16.81 1.23
CA ASN A 101 6.04 -15.91 0.82
C ASN A 101 5.67 -14.98 1.99
N PRO A 102 5.87 -13.66 1.84
CA PRO A 102 5.58 -12.67 2.88
C PRO A 102 4.07 -12.53 3.15
N HIS A 103 3.23 -12.98 2.21
CA HIS A 103 1.78 -12.96 2.31
C HIS A 103 1.25 -14.01 3.30
N GLU A 104 2.03 -15.05 3.61
CA GLU A 104 1.76 -15.97 4.72
C GLU A 104 2.29 -15.37 6.03
N MET A 105 1.51 -14.50 6.65
CA MET A 105 1.83 -13.96 7.98
C MET A 105 1.82 -15.07 9.03
N ARG A 106 2.99 -15.38 9.56
CA ARG A 106 3.16 -16.42 10.59
C ARG A 106 3.22 -15.79 11.97
N LYS A 107 2.51 -16.39 12.93
CA LYS A 107 2.59 -16.00 14.33
C LYS A 107 3.97 -16.33 14.88
N VAL A 108 4.48 -15.49 15.77
CA VAL A 108 5.71 -15.77 16.52
C VAL A 108 5.56 -17.09 17.35
N GLU A 109 4.31 -17.44 17.69
CA GLU A 109 3.95 -18.66 18.40
C GLU A 109 4.00 -19.94 17.53
N ASP A 110 4.03 -19.83 16.19
CA ASP A 110 4.18 -20.98 15.28
C ASP A 110 5.65 -21.44 15.18
N LEU A 111 6.55 -20.83 15.93
CA LEU A 111 7.91 -21.31 16.13
C LEU A 111 7.86 -22.63 16.93
N PRO A 112 8.53 -23.69 16.48
CA PRO A 112 8.45 -25.00 17.13
C PRO A 112 8.84 -24.92 18.60
N ALA A 113 7.92 -25.32 19.48
CA ALA A 113 8.08 -25.35 20.92
C ALA A 113 9.05 -26.43 21.45
N SER A 114 9.83 -27.06 20.57
CA SER A 114 10.70 -28.18 20.93
C SER A 114 12.17 -27.88 20.64
N GLY A 115 12.89 -27.47 21.67
CA GLY A 115 14.32 -27.77 21.89
C GLY A 115 15.38 -27.06 21.05
N SER A 116 15.04 -26.47 19.96
CA SER A 116 15.87 -25.56 19.16
C SER A 116 15.36 -24.15 19.32
N GLY A 117 16.21 -23.20 19.66
CA GLY A 117 15.83 -21.78 19.80
C GLY A 117 15.12 -21.23 18.56
N PRO A 118 14.53 -20.01 18.64
CA PRO A 118 13.83 -19.41 17.50
C PRO A 118 14.71 -19.45 16.26
N ASP A 119 14.15 -19.88 15.12
CA ASP A 119 14.84 -19.82 13.84
C ASP A 119 14.92 -18.34 13.41
N TYR A 120 15.94 -17.66 13.91
CA TYR A 120 16.18 -16.25 13.63
C TYR A 120 16.42 -15.97 12.14
N ASP A 121 17.01 -16.91 11.42
CA ASP A 121 17.23 -16.77 9.99
C ASP A 121 15.91 -16.78 9.23
N ARG A 122 14.98 -17.66 9.61
CA ARG A 122 13.64 -17.71 9.02
C ARG A 122 12.85 -16.44 9.32
N LEU A 123 12.88 -15.97 10.58
CA LEU A 123 12.19 -14.76 10.97
C LEU A 123 12.73 -13.51 10.24
N TYR A 124 14.06 -13.46 10.07
CA TYR A 124 14.70 -12.39 9.30
C TYR A 124 14.29 -12.41 7.83
N ARG A 125 14.27 -13.60 7.22
CA ARG A 125 13.82 -13.76 5.83
C ARG A 125 12.37 -13.33 5.66
N THR A 126 11.48 -13.72 6.56
CA THR A 126 10.08 -13.25 6.57
C THR A 126 10.03 -11.72 6.58
N GLY A 127 10.72 -11.06 7.49
CA GLY A 127 10.74 -9.59 7.55
C GLY A 127 11.35 -8.93 6.31
N LEU A 128 12.36 -9.55 5.68
CA LEU A 128 12.96 -9.06 4.44
C LEU A 128 11.97 -9.17 3.27
N PHE A 129 11.28 -10.30 3.14
CA PHE A 129 10.30 -10.49 2.07
C PHE A 129 9.07 -9.61 2.27
N SER A 130 8.61 -9.40 3.52
CA SER A 130 7.57 -8.42 3.81
C SER A 130 7.98 -7.00 3.40
N ALA A 131 9.24 -6.61 3.65
CA ALA A 131 9.74 -5.32 3.19
C ALA A 131 9.74 -5.19 1.66
N ILE A 132 10.07 -6.27 0.94
CA ILE A 132 10.05 -6.30 -0.53
C ILE A 132 8.61 -6.24 -1.05
N ALA A 133 7.69 -7.00 -0.47
CA ALA A 133 6.29 -6.99 -0.86
C ALA A 133 5.69 -5.59 -0.66
N ILE A 134 5.90 -4.99 0.51
CA ILE A 134 5.46 -3.62 0.80
C ILE A 134 6.11 -2.61 -0.16
N ALA A 135 7.37 -2.77 -0.54
CA ALA A 135 7.96 -1.91 -1.55
C ALA A 135 7.31 -2.06 -2.93
N ILE A 136 6.91 -3.28 -3.30
CA ILE A 136 6.24 -3.56 -4.58
C ILE A 136 4.86 -2.88 -4.64
N HIS A 137 4.10 -2.89 -3.55
CA HIS A 137 2.80 -2.21 -3.55
C HIS A 137 2.87 -0.70 -3.31
N ASN A 138 3.81 -0.21 -2.54
CA ASN A 138 4.03 1.22 -2.34
C ASN A 138 4.44 1.94 -3.64
N PHE A 139 5.06 1.25 -4.58
CA PHE A 139 5.43 1.82 -5.86
C PHE A 139 4.21 2.29 -6.69
N PRO A 140 3.17 1.47 -6.94
CA PRO A 140 1.91 1.92 -7.55
C PRO A 140 1.18 3.01 -6.76
N GLU A 141 1.23 2.98 -5.43
CA GLU A 141 0.61 3.99 -4.58
C GLU A 141 1.27 5.35 -4.72
N GLY A 142 2.59 5.37 -4.75
CA GLY A 142 3.34 6.58 -5.03
C GLY A 142 3.03 7.17 -6.41
N LEU A 143 2.86 6.32 -7.41
CA LEU A 143 2.42 6.73 -8.74
C LEU A 143 1.01 7.32 -8.71
N ALA A 144 0.06 6.67 -8.02
CA ALA A 144 -1.32 7.16 -7.90
C ALA A 144 -1.38 8.51 -7.18
N THR A 145 -0.71 8.64 -6.04
CA THR A 145 -0.64 9.90 -5.27
C THR A 145 -0.08 11.04 -6.11
N PHE A 146 1.03 10.78 -6.78
CA PHE A 146 1.70 11.76 -7.62
C PHE A 146 0.84 12.23 -8.79
N LEU A 147 0.25 11.28 -9.53
CA LEU A 147 -0.58 11.59 -10.69
C LEU A 147 -1.88 12.29 -10.28
N SER A 148 -2.51 11.88 -9.17
CA SER A 148 -3.69 12.57 -8.62
C SER A 148 -3.38 14.02 -8.27
N ALA A 149 -2.24 14.26 -7.59
CA ALA A 149 -1.83 15.59 -7.18
C ALA A 149 -1.40 16.50 -8.35
N ILE A 150 -0.87 15.94 -9.44
CA ILE A 150 -0.57 16.71 -10.66
C ILE A 150 -1.87 17.09 -11.36
N GLN A 151 -2.84 16.18 -11.45
CA GLN A 151 -4.08 16.40 -12.12
C GLN A 151 -4.95 17.40 -11.35
N ASP A 152 -5.08 17.20 -10.04
CA ASP A 152 -5.82 18.07 -9.13
C ASP A 152 -5.16 18.06 -7.74
N PRO A 153 -4.53 19.17 -7.33
CA PRO A 153 -3.93 19.29 -6.00
C PRO A 153 -4.92 19.09 -4.84
N MET A 154 -6.18 19.49 -5.02
CA MET A 154 -7.22 19.33 -4.01
C MET A 154 -7.58 17.85 -3.81
N LEU A 155 -7.44 17.04 -4.85
CA LEU A 155 -7.61 15.59 -4.79
C LEU A 155 -6.36 14.90 -4.24
N GLY A 156 -5.18 15.37 -4.62
CA GLY A 156 -3.91 14.78 -4.19
C GLY A 156 -3.69 14.82 -2.68
N ILE A 157 -4.13 15.89 -1.99
CA ILE A 157 -3.97 16.04 -0.54
C ILE A 157 -4.68 14.94 0.25
N PRO A 158 -6.00 14.71 0.10
CA PRO A 158 -6.70 13.66 0.85
C PRO A 158 -6.18 12.27 0.56
N ILE A 159 -5.79 11.99 -0.69
CA ILE A 159 -5.18 10.71 -1.07
C ILE A 159 -3.84 10.54 -0.35
N ALA A 160 -2.96 11.54 -0.37
CA ALA A 160 -1.67 11.47 0.31
C ALA A 160 -1.81 11.31 1.83
N VAL A 161 -2.77 12.00 2.45
CA VAL A 161 -3.06 11.85 3.88
C VAL A 161 -3.57 10.45 4.20
N ALA A 162 -4.48 9.92 3.39
CA ALA A 162 -5.01 8.57 3.58
C ALA A 162 -3.90 7.52 3.44
N ILE A 163 -3.05 7.65 2.42
CA ILE A 163 -1.89 6.79 2.21
C ILE A 163 -0.90 6.91 3.38
N ALA A 164 -0.60 8.12 3.84
CA ALA A 164 0.25 8.31 5.00
C ALA A 164 -0.29 7.59 6.26
N ILE A 165 -1.59 7.61 6.48
CA ILE A 165 -2.22 6.98 7.64
C ILE A 165 -2.11 5.45 7.56
N HIS A 166 -2.33 4.83 6.39
CA HIS A 166 -2.23 3.38 6.28
C HIS A 166 -0.79 2.86 6.22
N ASN A 167 0.16 3.65 5.77
CA ASN A 167 1.58 3.32 5.77
C ASN A 167 2.16 3.13 7.19
N ILE A 168 1.57 3.77 8.19
CA ILE A 168 2.01 3.58 9.59
C ILE A 168 1.85 2.12 10.03
N PRO A 169 0.67 1.46 9.92
CA PRO A 169 0.52 0.02 10.14
C PRO A 169 1.49 -0.86 9.36
N GLU A 170 1.74 -0.54 8.10
CA GLU A 170 2.67 -1.29 7.25
C GLU A 170 4.11 -1.21 7.75
N GLY A 171 4.54 -0.02 8.14
CA GLY A 171 5.83 0.16 8.78
C GLY A 171 6.00 -0.68 10.05
N ILE A 172 4.94 -0.84 10.83
CA ILE A 172 4.91 -1.71 12.01
C ILE A 172 5.01 -3.18 11.58
N ALA A 173 4.25 -3.60 10.57
CA ALA A 173 4.22 -4.98 10.09
C ALA A 173 5.59 -5.47 9.59
N VAL A 174 6.38 -4.61 8.94
CA VAL A 174 7.77 -4.94 8.53
C VAL A 174 8.75 -4.90 9.70
N SER A 175 8.69 -3.85 10.52
CA SER A 175 9.74 -3.60 11.51
C SER A 175 9.72 -4.61 12.66
N ILE A 176 8.55 -5.11 13.06
CA ILE A 176 8.41 -6.05 14.18
C ILE A 176 9.14 -7.37 13.89
N PRO A 177 8.86 -8.13 12.81
CA PRO A 177 9.54 -9.40 12.54
C PRO A 177 11.06 -9.21 12.41
N VAL A 178 11.51 -8.17 11.72
CA VAL A 178 12.94 -7.89 11.56
C VAL A 178 13.63 -7.58 12.88
N PHE A 179 12.97 -6.83 13.76
CA PHE A 179 13.51 -6.52 15.07
C PHE A 179 13.64 -7.78 15.94
N TYR A 180 12.61 -8.61 16.00
CA TYR A 180 12.64 -9.86 16.75
C TYR A 180 13.71 -10.83 16.22
N ALA A 181 13.89 -10.89 14.90
CA ALA A 181 14.89 -11.74 14.28
C ALA A 181 16.34 -11.28 14.55
N THR A 182 16.57 -9.97 14.55
CA THR A 182 17.94 -9.43 14.53
C THR A 182 18.34 -8.77 15.83
N ASN A 183 17.39 -8.51 16.73
CA ASN A 183 17.54 -7.65 17.91
C ASN A 183 18.21 -6.29 17.58
N ASN A 184 18.03 -5.82 16.34
CA ASN A 184 18.67 -4.61 15.82
C ASN A 184 17.63 -3.62 15.32
N ARG A 185 17.34 -2.61 16.16
CA ARG A 185 16.37 -1.55 15.86
C ARG A 185 16.71 -0.79 14.58
N LYS A 186 18.00 -0.49 14.35
CA LYS A 186 18.43 0.25 13.16
C LYS A 186 18.16 -0.55 11.89
N LYS A 187 18.43 -1.86 11.90
CA LYS A 187 18.18 -2.73 10.75
C LYS A 187 16.69 -2.84 10.45
N ALA A 188 15.86 -3.04 11.47
CA ALA A 188 14.41 -3.08 11.34
C ALA A 188 13.86 -1.76 10.80
N PHE A 189 14.30 -0.62 11.33
CA PHE A 189 13.91 0.69 10.84
C PHE A 189 14.31 0.89 9.36
N LEU A 190 15.56 0.60 9.01
CA LEU A 190 16.04 0.85 7.64
C LEU A 190 15.34 -0.01 6.59
N LEU A 191 15.01 -1.26 6.90
CA LEU A 191 14.27 -2.12 5.97
C LEU A 191 12.83 -1.62 5.79
N SER A 192 12.15 -1.31 6.87
CA SER A 192 10.79 -0.80 6.81
C SER A 192 10.71 0.61 6.19
N PHE A 193 11.57 1.51 6.58
CA PHE A 193 11.67 2.84 5.97
C PHE A 193 12.03 2.77 4.49
N GLY A 194 12.93 1.84 4.13
CA GLY A 194 13.31 1.59 2.75
C GLY A 194 12.15 1.15 1.86
N SER A 195 11.22 0.33 2.40
CA SER A 195 10.00 -0.06 1.65
C SER A 195 9.09 1.14 1.39
N GLY A 196 8.98 2.08 2.33
CA GLY A 196 8.23 3.33 2.14
C GLY A 196 8.84 4.26 1.08
N LEU A 197 10.15 4.21 0.87
CA LEU A 197 10.80 5.00 -0.20
C LEU A 197 10.45 4.51 -1.62
N ALA A 198 9.79 3.36 -1.76
CA ALA A 198 9.27 2.91 -3.05
C ALA A 198 8.18 3.85 -3.60
N GLU A 199 7.44 4.57 -2.74
CA GLU A 199 6.46 5.55 -3.19
C GLU A 199 7.10 6.74 -3.94
N PRO A 200 8.02 7.52 -3.37
CA PRO A 200 8.65 8.60 -4.12
C PRO A 200 9.46 8.08 -5.31
N LEU A 201 9.95 6.85 -5.27
CA LEU A 201 10.58 6.20 -6.43
C LEU A 201 9.56 5.92 -7.52
N GLY A 202 8.37 5.42 -7.19
CA GLY A 202 7.25 5.23 -8.12
C GLY A 202 6.82 6.53 -8.78
N ALA A 203 6.72 7.61 -7.98
CA ALA A 203 6.43 8.95 -8.49
C ALA A 203 7.49 9.44 -9.50
N LEU A 204 8.77 9.29 -9.17
CA LEU A 204 9.87 9.71 -10.05
C LEU A 204 9.88 8.91 -11.35
N ILE A 205 9.86 7.59 -11.27
CA ILE A 205 9.87 6.71 -12.45
C ILE A 205 8.62 6.95 -13.28
N GLY A 206 7.45 7.05 -12.65
CA GLY A 206 6.21 7.37 -13.32
C GLY A 206 6.29 8.71 -14.04
N TYR A 207 6.81 9.74 -13.41
CA TYR A 207 7.00 11.04 -14.03
C TYR A 207 7.90 10.97 -15.26
N PHE A 208 9.11 10.38 -15.12
CA PHE A 208 10.07 10.31 -16.22
C PHE A 208 9.60 9.45 -17.40
N ILE A 209 8.88 8.37 -17.14
CA ILE A 209 8.33 7.51 -18.19
C ILE A 209 7.09 8.17 -18.82
N LEU A 210 6.16 8.63 -18.00
CA LEU A 210 4.86 9.09 -18.48
C LEU A 210 4.92 10.48 -19.11
N GLN A 211 5.85 11.37 -18.70
CA GLN A 211 5.93 12.73 -19.24
C GLN A 211 6.08 12.80 -20.77
N HIS A 212 6.68 11.78 -21.40
CA HIS A 212 6.88 11.72 -22.85
C HIS A 212 5.72 11.07 -23.61
N PHE A 213 4.88 10.31 -22.89
CA PHE A 213 3.75 9.56 -23.46
C PHE A 213 2.40 9.97 -22.85
N PHE A 214 2.38 11.09 -22.12
CA PHE A 214 1.20 11.51 -21.35
C PHE A 214 0.01 11.70 -22.28
N SER A 215 -0.99 10.84 -22.11
CA SER A 215 -2.28 10.95 -22.74
C SER A 215 -3.37 10.57 -21.74
N ASP A 216 -4.57 11.07 -21.92
CA ASP A 216 -5.71 10.73 -21.06
C ASP A 216 -5.99 9.22 -21.07
N VAL A 217 -5.73 8.55 -22.19
CA VAL A 217 -5.85 7.09 -22.30
C VAL A 217 -4.81 6.39 -21.43
N LEU A 218 -3.54 6.77 -21.53
CA LEU A 218 -2.48 6.17 -20.71
C LEU A 218 -2.71 6.42 -19.22
N PHE A 219 -3.07 7.65 -18.85
CA PHE A 219 -3.44 8.00 -17.49
C PHE A 219 -4.57 7.11 -16.98
N GLY A 220 -5.68 7.02 -17.72
CA GLY A 220 -6.83 6.23 -17.33
C GLY A 220 -6.52 4.74 -17.19
N VAL A 221 -5.73 4.14 -18.10
CA VAL A 221 -5.32 2.74 -18.02
C VAL A 221 -4.41 2.49 -16.82
N VAL A 222 -3.43 3.35 -16.56
CA VAL A 222 -2.54 3.24 -15.41
C VAL A 222 -3.32 3.35 -14.11
N PHE A 223 -4.23 4.34 -14.00
CA PHE A 223 -5.08 4.52 -12.82
C PHE A 223 -5.99 3.31 -12.57
N ALA A 224 -6.63 2.80 -13.61
CA ALA A 224 -7.46 1.60 -13.49
C ALA A 224 -6.61 0.41 -13.00
N SER A 225 -5.38 0.24 -13.52
CA SER A 225 -4.47 -0.82 -13.12
C SER A 225 -4.03 -0.67 -11.66
N VAL A 226 -3.70 0.55 -11.22
CA VAL A 226 -3.35 0.82 -9.82
C VAL A 226 -4.52 0.51 -8.89
N ALA A 227 -5.75 0.92 -9.24
CA ALA A 227 -6.94 0.55 -8.46
C ALA A 227 -7.09 -0.97 -8.32
N GLY A 228 -6.84 -1.72 -9.38
CA GLY A 228 -6.87 -3.18 -9.37
C GLY A 228 -5.79 -3.79 -8.47
N ILE A 229 -4.56 -3.29 -8.57
CA ILE A 229 -3.42 -3.71 -7.72
C ILE A 229 -3.76 -3.49 -6.23
N MET A 230 -4.22 -2.29 -5.87
CA MET A 230 -4.55 -1.94 -4.49
C MET A 230 -5.68 -2.80 -3.93
N VAL A 231 -6.72 -3.08 -4.71
CA VAL A 231 -7.81 -3.98 -4.29
C VAL A 231 -7.30 -5.40 -4.07
N PHE A 232 -6.46 -5.93 -4.97
CA PHE A 232 -5.88 -7.26 -4.82
C PHE A 232 -5.06 -7.36 -3.52
N ILE A 233 -4.13 -6.44 -3.29
CA ILE A 233 -3.29 -6.41 -2.08
C ILE A 233 -4.12 -6.32 -0.81
N SER A 234 -5.17 -5.49 -0.82
CA SER A 234 -6.06 -5.33 0.33
C SER A 234 -6.78 -6.64 0.69
N LEU A 235 -7.17 -7.44 -0.31
CA LEU A 235 -7.91 -8.69 -0.13
C LEU A 235 -6.99 -9.89 0.12
N ASP A 236 -5.83 -9.91 -0.50
CA ASP A 236 -4.91 -11.05 -0.47
C ASP A 236 -3.92 -10.98 0.71
N GLU A 237 -3.48 -9.77 1.08
CA GLU A 237 -2.48 -9.56 2.12
C GLU A 237 -3.06 -8.95 3.41
N LEU A 238 -3.60 -7.73 3.31
CA LEU A 238 -3.93 -6.94 4.49
C LEU A 238 -5.09 -7.53 5.29
N LEU A 239 -6.16 -7.92 4.63
CA LEU A 239 -7.33 -8.45 5.31
C LEU A 239 -7.10 -9.85 5.90
N PRO A 240 -6.46 -10.80 5.19
CA PRO A 240 -6.04 -12.07 5.80
C PRO A 240 -5.08 -11.87 6.97
N GLY A 241 -4.06 -11.02 6.83
CA GLY A 241 -3.14 -10.68 7.90
C GLY A 241 -3.82 -10.08 9.13
N ALA A 242 -4.77 -9.18 8.91
CA ALA A 242 -5.57 -8.61 10.00
C ALA A 242 -6.36 -9.67 10.78
N ARG A 243 -6.86 -10.71 10.11
CA ARG A 243 -7.60 -11.83 10.73
C ARG A 243 -6.68 -12.78 11.51
N GLU A 244 -5.47 -12.96 11.04
CA GLU A 244 -4.51 -13.86 11.68
C GLU A 244 -4.03 -13.33 13.04
N TYR A 245 -3.86 -12.01 13.16
CA TYR A 245 -3.42 -11.39 14.42
C TYR A 245 -4.54 -11.16 15.44
N GLY A 246 -5.82 -11.22 15.07
CA GLY A 246 -6.90 -10.82 15.96
C GLY A 246 -8.19 -11.62 15.86
N GLU A 247 -9.18 -11.16 16.61
CA GLU A 247 -10.54 -11.68 16.51
C GLU A 247 -11.16 -11.25 15.16
N HIS A 248 -11.88 -12.16 14.50
CA HIS A 248 -12.50 -11.93 13.20
C HIS A 248 -13.27 -10.59 13.10
N HIS A 249 -14.01 -10.22 14.13
CA HIS A 249 -14.78 -8.98 14.13
C HIS A 249 -13.90 -7.72 14.20
N LEU A 250 -12.73 -7.80 14.84
CA LEU A 250 -11.85 -6.65 15.02
C LEU A 250 -11.22 -6.19 13.70
N SER A 251 -10.82 -7.13 12.84
CA SER A 251 -10.34 -6.82 11.48
C SER A 251 -11.41 -6.16 10.61
N ILE A 252 -12.68 -6.62 10.72
CA ILE A 252 -13.80 -6.03 9.99
C ILE A 252 -14.16 -4.63 10.53
N TYR A 253 -14.10 -4.43 11.85
CA TYR A 253 -14.31 -3.09 12.42
C TYR A 253 -13.20 -2.12 11.97
N GLY A 254 -11.96 -2.58 11.92
CA GLY A 254 -10.86 -1.81 11.33
C GLY A 254 -11.16 -1.43 9.89
N LEU A 255 -11.53 -2.40 9.05
CA LEU A 255 -11.85 -2.19 7.64
C LEU A 255 -12.96 -1.15 7.46
N ILE A 256 -14.06 -1.29 8.19
CA ILE A 256 -15.17 -0.32 8.11
C ILE A 256 -14.71 1.06 8.57
N ALA A 257 -13.93 1.14 9.66
CA ALA A 257 -13.41 2.41 10.16
C ALA A 257 -12.49 3.08 9.11
N GLY A 258 -11.63 2.33 8.44
CA GLY A 258 -10.78 2.82 7.35
C GLY A 258 -11.60 3.37 6.18
N MET A 259 -12.62 2.64 5.75
CA MET A 259 -13.56 3.11 4.72
C MET A 259 -14.26 4.41 5.12
N VAL A 260 -14.73 4.50 6.36
CA VAL A 260 -15.41 5.71 6.87
C VAL A 260 -14.44 6.90 6.91
N VAL A 261 -13.24 6.70 7.43
CA VAL A 261 -12.24 7.79 7.50
C VAL A 261 -11.88 8.28 6.10
N MET A 262 -11.70 7.37 5.15
CA MET A 262 -11.42 7.74 3.75
C MET A 262 -12.60 8.48 3.12
N ALA A 263 -13.84 7.99 3.33
CA ALA A 263 -15.04 8.64 2.84
C ALA A 263 -15.17 10.08 3.36
N VAL A 264 -14.96 10.27 4.68
CA VAL A 264 -15.01 11.60 5.31
C VAL A 264 -13.87 12.47 4.80
N SER A 265 -12.66 11.91 4.64
CA SER A 265 -11.51 12.64 4.08
C SER A 265 -11.83 13.19 2.69
N LEU A 266 -12.36 12.37 1.79
CA LEU A 266 -12.75 12.82 0.45
C LEU A 266 -13.83 13.92 0.50
N LEU A 267 -14.85 13.78 1.38
CA LEU A 267 -15.91 14.78 1.51
C LEU A 267 -15.44 16.14 2.08
N LEU A 268 -14.39 16.15 2.88
CA LEU A 268 -13.84 17.39 3.45
C LEU A 268 -13.08 18.24 2.42
N PHE A 269 -12.73 17.67 1.27
CA PHE A 269 -12.00 18.34 0.20
C PHE A 269 -12.83 18.57 -1.09
N VAL A 270 -14.14 18.26 -1.05
CA VAL A 270 -15.12 18.65 -2.06
C VAL A 270 -15.75 19.98 -1.63
#